data_6d6661ae82fb55521655b76e55fa6a66
#
_entry.id   6d6661ae82fb55521655b76e55fa6a66
#
_cell.length_a   1.000
_cell.length_b   1.000
_cell.length_c   1.000
_cell.angle_alpha   90.00
_cell.angle_beta   90.00
_cell.angle_gamma   90.00
#
_symmetry.space_group_name_H-M   'P 1'
#
loop_
_entity.id
_entity.type
_entity.pdbx_description
1 polymer ?
#
loop_
_entity_poly.entity_id
_entity_poly.type
_entity_poly.pdbx_seq_one_letter_code
_entity_poly.pdbx_strand_id
1 'polypeptide(L)'
;MILVITPEFSVVNETGIINELFRKGLDLLHIRKPGISREKMIDFIEKIDQSFYPQLVLHQHYEVGENFRISRFHFREADRKEDIHRSFINGNRISTSVHNITTFNNLGKEWEYAFISPFFPSISKKDMEKTQQ
;
A
#
# COMPACT_ATOMS: atom_id res chain seq x y z
N MET A 1 -10.41 -5.09 10.55
CA MET A 1 -9.56 -4.01 10.05
C MET A 1 -10.10 -3.52 8.71
N ILE A 2 -10.19 -2.20 8.56
CA ILE A 2 -10.61 -1.57 7.30
C ILE A 2 -9.40 -0.88 6.70
N LEU A 3 -9.10 -1.23 5.45
CA LEU A 3 -7.95 -0.73 4.74
C LEU A 3 -8.41 -0.20 3.38
N VAL A 4 -7.92 0.97 2.98
CA VAL A 4 -8.25 1.58 1.69
C VAL A 4 -6.96 1.82 0.92
N ILE A 5 -7.02 1.64 -0.39
CA ILE A 5 -5.94 1.99 -1.31
C ILE A 5 -6.43 3.18 -2.13
N THR A 6 -5.63 4.23 -2.22
CA THR A 6 -6.03 5.41 -2.99
C THR A 6 -6.20 5.08 -4.47
N PRO A 7 -7.10 5.81 -5.16
CA PRO A 7 -7.14 5.74 -6.63
C PRO A 7 -5.81 6.18 -7.21
N GLU A 8 -5.48 5.64 -8.36
CA GLU A 8 -4.23 5.98 -9.05
C GLU A 8 -4.17 7.44 -9.44
N PHE A 9 -5.31 8.01 -9.82
CA PHE A 9 -5.42 9.40 -10.26
C PHE A 9 -6.02 10.28 -9.18
N SER A 10 -5.81 11.60 -9.32
CA SER A 10 -6.36 12.58 -8.39
C SER A 10 -7.88 12.59 -8.39
N VAL A 11 -8.45 12.70 -7.22
CA VAL A 11 -9.90 12.80 -7.02
C VAL A 11 -10.20 14.14 -6.36
N VAL A 12 -11.30 14.79 -6.77
CA VAL A 12 -11.70 16.05 -6.17
C VAL A 12 -11.96 15.85 -4.68
N ASN A 13 -11.37 16.71 -3.86
CA ASN A 13 -11.48 16.66 -2.40
C ASN A 13 -11.01 15.34 -1.78
N GLU A 14 -10.05 14.70 -2.42
CA GLU A 14 -9.57 13.39 -1.99
C GLU A 14 -9.09 13.38 -0.53
N THR A 15 -8.27 14.35 -0.16
CA THR A 15 -7.74 14.40 1.21
C THR A 15 -8.81 14.72 2.25
N GLY A 16 -9.82 15.50 1.88
CA GLY A 16 -10.96 15.75 2.74
C GLY A 16 -11.74 14.46 3.00
N ILE A 17 -11.95 13.67 1.97
CA ILE A 17 -12.62 12.38 2.08
C ILE A 17 -11.79 11.43 2.97
N ILE A 18 -10.48 11.40 2.77
CA ILE A 18 -9.58 10.57 3.56
C ILE A 18 -9.67 10.92 5.04
N ASN A 19 -9.60 12.21 5.38
CA ASN A 19 -9.71 12.65 6.75
C ASN A 19 -11.04 12.20 7.38
N GLU A 20 -12.12 12.28 6.63
CA GLU A 20 -13.42 11.84 7.10
C GLU A 20 -13.47 10.33 7.33
N LEU A 21 -12.88 9.56 6.41
CA LEU A 21 -12.80 8.11 6.56
C LEU A 21 -12.06 7.71 7.83
N PHE A 22 -10.94 8.39 8.12
CA PHE A 22 -10.19 8.12 9.35
C PHE A 22 -11.03 8.44 10.59
N ARG A 23 -11.74 9.55 10.58
CA ARG A 23 -12.61 9.90 11.71
C ARG A 23 -13.70 8.86 11.94
N LYS A 24 -14.09 8.14 10.90
CA LYS A 24 -15.12 7.11 10.97
C LYS A 24 -14.59 5.70 11.19
N GLY A 25 -13.30 5.57 11.40
CA GLY A 25 -12.74 4.27 11.81
C GLY A 25 -11.86 3.56 10.78
N LEU A 26 -11.44 4.25 9.72
CA LEU A 26 -10.46 3.68 8.80
C LEU A 26 -9.18 3.33 9.56
N ASP A 27 -8.66 2.14 9.36
CA ASP A 27 -7.45 1.70 10.05
C ASP A 27 -6.17 2.08 9.29
N LEU A 28 -6.12 1.79 8.01
CA LEU A 28 -4.93 2.05 7.20
C LEU A 28 -5.30 2.64 5.85
N LEU A 29 -4.49 3.58 5.39
CA LEU A 29 -4.59 4.13 4.04
C LEU A 29 -3.29 3.84 3.29
N HIS A 30 -3.39 3.08 2.21
CA HIS A 30 -2.28 2.85 1.30
C HIS A 30 -2.29 3.95 0.25
N ILE A 31 -1.25 4.77 0.25
CA ILE A 31 -1.10 5.84 -0.75
C ILE A 31 -0.37 5.25 -1.95
N ARG A 32 -1.14 4.88 -2.96
CA ARG A 32 -0.62 4.31 -4.20
C ARG A 32 -0.98 5.22 -5.36
N LYS A 33 -0.01 6.01 -5.80
CA LYS A 33 -0.16 6.92 -6.93
C LYS A 33 1.10 6.84 -7.78
N PRO A 34 1.20 5.82 -8.65
CA PRO A 34 2.44 5.46 -9.34
C PRO A 34 3.17 6.60 -10.03
N GLY A 35 2.46 7.58 -10.56
CA GLY A 35 3.07 8.69 -11.27
C GLY A 35 3.29 9.94 -10.46
N ILE A 36 3.03 9.91 -9.16
CA ILE A 36 3.11 11.13 -8.34
C ILE A 36 4.57 11.55 -8.14
N SER A 37 4.82 12.87 -8.24
CA SER A 37 6.14 13.42 -7.92
C SER A 37 6.33 13.45 -6.41
N ARG A 38 7.59 13.59 -5.97
CA ARG A 38 7.91 13.70 -4.55
C ARG A 38 7.20 14.91 -3.93
N GLU A 39 7.25 16.04 -4.61
CA GLU A 39 6.63 17.27 -4.12
C GLU A 39 5.12 17.15 -3.98
N LYS A 40 4.47 16.52 -4.95
CA LYS A 40 3.03 16.32 -4.89
C LYS A 40 2.64 15.30 -3.81
N MET A 41 3.50 14.32 -3.56
CA MET A 41 3.28 13.39 -2.47
C MET A 41 3.33 14.13 -1.13
N ILE A 42 4.30 15.00 -0.95
CA ILE A 42 4.41 15.82 0.26
C ILE A 42 3.17 16.69 0.43
N ASP A 43 2.75 17.37 -0.62
CA ASP A 43 1.55 18.21 -0.58
C ASP A 43 0.31 17.40 -0.21
N PHE A 44 0.20 16.20 -0.75
CA PHE A 44 -0.90 15.29 -0.48
C PHE A 44 -0.95 14.91 1.01
N ILE A 45 0.18 14.51 1.55
CA ILE A 45 0.28 14.10 2.95
C ILE A 45 -0.01 15.28 3.88
N GLU A 46 0.49 16.47 3.56
CA GLU A 46 0.29 17.64 4.38
C GLU A 46 -1.20 18.04 4.54
N LYS A 47 -2.03 17.63 3.60
CA LYS A 47 -3.48 17.90 3.67
C LYS A 47 -4.23 16.85 4.50
N ILE A 48 -3.57 15.77 4.88
CA ILE A 48 -4.13 14.77 5.77
C ILE A 48 -3.82 15.20 7.20
N ASP A 49 -4.77 15.05 8.10
CA ASP A 49 -4.58 15.38 9.51
C ASP A 49 -3.40 14.59 10.07
N GLN A 50 -2.47 15.30 10.71
CA GLN A 50 -1.23 14.69 11.18
C GLN A 50 -1.46 13.57 12.21
N SER A 51 -2.57 13.59 12.91
CA SER A 51 -2.88 12.52 13.85
C SER A 51 -3.06 11.17 13.16
N PHE A 52 -3.30 11.17 11.85
CA PHE A 52 -3.48 9.94 11.08
C PHE A 52 -2.20 9.47 10.39
N TYR A 53 -1.10 10.21 10.49
CA TYR A 53 0.15 9.82 9.82
C TYR A 53 0.63 8.41 10.18
N PRO A 54 0.51 7.93 11.42
CA PRO A 54 0.92 6.55 11.72
C PRO A 54 0.12 5.49 10.99
N GLN A 55 -1.02 5.87 10.39
CA GLN A 55 -1.91 4.96 9.68
C GLN A 55 -1.74 5.03 8.17
N LEU A 56 -0.76 5.79 7.69
CA LEU A 56 -0.47 5.91 6.26
C LEU A 56 0.58 4.89 5.88
N VAL A 57 0.40 4.30 4.69
CA VAL A 57 1.34 3.33 4.12
C VAL A 57 1.81 3.85 2.77
N LEU A 58 3.11 4.00 2.59
CA LEU A 58 3.69 4.54 1.36
C LEU A 58 4.07 3.41 0.40
N HIS A 59 3.69 3.59 -0.86
CA HIS A 59 4.03 2.67 -1.94
C HIS A 59 5.22 3.15 -2.77
N GLN A 60 5.60 4.41 -2.62
CA GLN A 60 6.74 5.02 -3.31
C GLN A 60 7.21 6.26 -2.53
N HIS A 61 8.36 6.80 -2.92
CA HIS A 61 8.95 7.97 -2.22
C HIS A 61 9.10 7.68 -0.74
N TYR A 62 9.64 6.52 -0.41
CA TYR A 62 9.73 6.04 0.98
C TYR A 62 10.46 7.00 1.91
N GLU A 63 11.44 7.73 1.39
CA GLU A 63 12.23 8.69 2.16
C GLU A 63 11.37 9.82 2.73
N VAL A 64 10.23 10.10 2.11
CA VAL A 64 9.28 11.11 2.59
C VAL A 64 8.72 10.73 3.97
N GLY A 65 8.69 9.43 4.25
CA GLY A 65 8.17 8.93 5.51
C GLY A 65 8.86 9.52 6.73
N GLU A 66 10.17 9.78 6.65
CA GLU A 66 10.91 10.35 7.77
C GLU A 66 10.40 11.73 8.16
N ASN A 67 9.99 12.53 7.16
CA ASN A 67 9.51 13.89 7.39
C ASN A 67 8.17 13.93 8.13
N PHE A 68 7.39 12.86 8.04
CA PHE A 68 6.04 12.81 8.59
C PHE A 68 5.86 11.72 9.65
N ARG A 69 6.94 11.07 10.06
CA ARG A 69 6.87 9.95 11.02
C ARG A 69 6.00 8.81 10.51
N ILE A 70 6.03 8.59 9.21
CA ILE A 70 5.37 7.46 8.60
C ILE A 70 6.35 6.30 8.61
N SER A 71 5.92 5.18 9.17
CA SER A 71 6.78 4.01 9.34
C SER A 71 6.16 2.75 8.74
N ARG A 72 5.23 2.91 7.80
CA ARG A 72 4.60 1.80 7.10
C ARG A 72 4.87 1.91 5.62
N PHE A 73 5.39 0.83 5.03
CA PHE A 73 5.82 0.82 3.63
C PHE A 73 5.35 -0.43 2.92
N HIS A 74 4.92 -0.25 1.68
CA HIS A 74 4.44 -1.36 0.85
C HIS A 74 5.37 -1.56 -0.32
N PHE A 75 5.70 -2.82 -0.61
CA PHE A 75 6.66 -3.19 -1.65
C PHE A 75 6.03 -4.13 -2.68
N ARG A 76 6.35 -3.87 -3.95
CA ARG A 76 5.90 -4.72 -5.06
C ARG A 76 6.80 -5.94 -5.15
N GLU A 77 6.41 -6.91 -5.97
CA GLU A 77 7.23 -8.07 -6.25
C GLU A 77 8.61 -7.68 -6.78
N ALA A 78 8.64 -6.70 -7.70
CA ALA A 78 9.91 -6.21 -8.25
C ALA A 78 10.84 -5.69 -7.16
N ASP A 79 10.29 -4.99 -6.18
CA ASP A 79 11.06 -4.45 -5.06
C ASP A 79 11.61 -5.57 -4.18
N ARG A 80 10.85 -6.64 -3.98
CA ARG A 80 11.32 -7.79 -3.22
C ARG A 80 12.46 -8.50 -3.93
N LYS A 81 12.38 -8.64 -5.25
CA LYS A 81 13.44 -9.28 -6.04
C LYS A 81 14.74 -8.52 -5.96
N GLU A 82 14.69 -7.21 -5.81
CA GLU A 82 15.88 -6.36 -5.69
C GLU A 82 16.26 -6.10 -4.23
N ASP A 83 15.58 -6.75 -3.29
CA ASP A 83 15.83 -6.61 -1.85
C ASP A 83 15.73 -5.17 -1.33
N ILE A 84 14.94 -4.33 -1.99
CA ILE A 84 14.75 -2.93 -1.58
C ILE A 84 14.17 -2.83 -0.17
N HIS A 85 13.31 -3.77 0.20
CA HIS A 85 12.63 -3.79 1.50
C HIS A 85 13.56 -4.04 2.68
N ARG A 86 14.72 -4.63 2.46
CA ARG A 86 15.60 -5.08 3.56
C ARG A 86 16.01 -3.95 4.51
N SER A 87 16.29 -2.77 3.97
CA SER A 87 16.68 -1.63 4.80
C SER A 87 15.52 -1.06 5.63
N PHE A 88 14.30 -1.51 5.37
CA PHE A 88 13.10 -1.01 6.07
C PHE A 88 12.60 -1.94 7.16
N ILE A 89 13.13 -3.15 7.27
CA ILE A 89 12.61 -4.16 8.20
C ILE A 89 12.67 -3.71 9.65
N ASN A 90 13.79 -3.12 10.05
CA ASN A 90 13.98 -2.72 11.46
C ASN A 90 13.29 -1.38 11.73
N GLY A 91 12.39 -1.38 12.70
CA GLY A 91 11.71 -0.16 13.14
C GLY A 91 10.52 0.25 12.29
N ASN A 92 10.18 -0.51 11.28
CA ASN A 92 9.05 -0.21 10.39
C ASN A 92 8.15 -1.43 10.22
N ARG A 93 6.95 -1.19 9.73
CA ARG A 93 6.05 -2.26 9.33
C ARG A 93 6.00 -2.33 7.82
N ILE A 94 6.17 -3.51 7.27
CA ILE A 94 6.21 -3.69 5.82
C ILE A 94 5.11 -4.62 5.35
N SER A 95 4.59 -4.32 4.16
CA SER A 95 3.60 -5.14 3.48
C SER A 95 3.99 -5.29 2.02
N THR A 96 3.37 -6.23 1.34
CA THR A 96 3.71 -6.50 -0.05
C THR A 96 2.49 -7.02 -0.81
N SER A 97 2.67 -7.18 -2.12
CA SER A 97 1.67 -7.79 -2.98
C SER A 97 2.23 -9.08 -3.57
N VAL A 98 1.39 -10.09 -3.62
CA VAL A 98 1.73 -11.37 -4.25
C VAL A 98 0.62 -11.74 -5.21
N HIS A 99 0.93 -12.63 -6.14
CA HIS A 99 0.02 -13.00 -7.22
C HIS A 99 -0.45 -14.45 -7.16
N ASN A 100 0.02 -15.20 -6.18
CA ASN A 100 -0.40 -16.58 -5.99
C ASN A 100 -0.14 -17.03 -4.55
N ILE A 101 -0.78 -18.13 -4.19
CA ILE A 101 -0.72 -18.67 -2.84
C ILE A 101 0.69 -19.21 -2.51
N THR A 102 1.37 -19.79 -3.50
CA THR A 102 2.71 -20.33 -3.26
C THR A 102 3.67 -19.23 -2.81
N THR A 103 3.66 -18.09 -3.52
CA THR A 103 4.51 -16.96 -3.13
C THR A 103 4.12 -16.45 -1.76
N PHE A 104 2.83 -16.36 -1.48
CA PHE A 104 2.35 -15.93 -0.17
C PHE A 104 2.88 -16.85 0.94
N ASN A 105 2.79 -18.14 0.76
CA ASN A 105 3.23 -19.11 1.76
C ASN A 105 4.74 -19.08 2.00
N ASN A 106 5.50 -18.58 1.03
CA ASN A 106 6.95 -18.48 1.13
C ASN A 106 7.45 -17.15 1.69
N LEU A 107 6.54 -16.20 1.98
CA LEU A 107 6.94 -14.94 2.58
C LEU A 107 7.43 -15.17 4.01
N GLY A 108 8.49 -14.45 4.38
CA GLY A 108 9.03 -14.50 5.74
C GLY A 108 8.13 -13.76 6.74
N LYS A 109 8.50 -13.88 7.99
CA LYS A 109 7.72 -13.30 9.10
C LYS A 109 7.86 -11.78 9.21
N GLU A 110 8.82 -11.19 8.50
CA GLU A 110 9.04 -9.74 8.48
C GLU A 110 7.86 -8.99 7.88
N TRP A 111 7.07 -9.64 7.02
CA TRP A 111 5.91 -9.03 6.38
C TRP A 111 4.72 -9.04 7.31
N GLU A 112 4.17 -7.85 7.59
CA GLU A 112 2.99 -7.74 8.45
C GLU A 112 1.75 -8.35 7.79
N TYR A 113 1.60 -8.11 6.49
CA TYR A 113 0.53 -8.69 5.68
C TYR A 113 0.87 -8.60 4.21
N ALA A 114 0.09 -9.27 3.39
CA ALA A 114 0.24 -9.19 1.94
C ALA A 114 -1.11 -9.12 1.27
N PHE A 115 -1.16 -8.40 0.16
CA PHE A 115 -2.32 -8.45 -0.73
C PHE A 115 -2.11 -9.61 -1.70
N ILE A 116 -3.13 -10.40 -1.88
CA ILE A 116 -3.15 -11.43 -2.92
C ILE A 116 -4.04 -10.88 -4.01
N SER A 117 -3.46 -10.62 -5.16
CA SER A 117 -4.16 -9.99 -6.25
C SER A 117 -4.21 -10.91 -7.45
N PRO A 118 -5.18 -11.80 -7.50
CA PRO A 118 -5.42 -12.54 -8.73
C PRO A 118 -5.92 -11.54 -9.76
N PHE A 119 -5.41 -11.65 -10.97
CA PHE A 119 -5.77 -10.72 -12.04
C PHE A 119 -7.10 -11.12 -12.65
N PHE A 120 -8.18 -10.76 -11.99
CA PHE A 120 -9.50 -11.06 -12.51
C PHE A 120 -9.72 -10.52 -13.92
N PRO A 121 -9.26 -9.30 -14.28
CA PRO A 121 -9.42 -8.84 -15.64
C PRO A 121 -8.69 -9.70 -16.66
N SER A 122 -7.62 -10.36 -16.28
CA SER A 122 -6.85 -11.23 -17.16
C SER A 122 -7.24 -12.68 -17.04
N ILE A 123 -8.12 -13.02 -16.10
CA ILE A 123 -8.64 -14.36 -15.92
C ILE A 123 -10.05 -14.40 -16.50
N SER A 124 -10.20 -15.10 -17.62
CA SER A 124 -11.51 -15.29 -18.25
C SER A 124 -12.37 -16.19 -17.37
N LYS A 125 -13.68 -16.20 -17.61
CA LYS A 125 -14.56 -17.16 -16.93
C LYS A 125 -14.08 -18.59 -17.10
N LYS A 126 -13.56 -18.90 -18.27
CA LYS A 126 -13.04 -20.24 -18.56
C LYS A 126 -11.84 -20.58 -17.67
N ASP A 127 -10.95 -19.61 -17.46
CA ASP A 127 -9.79 -19.81 -16.61
C ASP A 127 -10.20 -19.92 -15.16
N MET A 128 -11.16 -19.14 -14.72
CA MET A 128 -11.70 -19.23 -13.37
C MET A 128 -12.34 -20.58 -13.11
N GLU A 129 -13.08 -21.10 -14.08
CA GLU A 129 -13.69 -22.41 -13.97
C GLU A 129 -12.62 -23.49 -13.82
N LYS A 130 -11.53 -23.37 -14.57
CA LYS A 130 -10.40 -24.32 -14.46
C LYS A 130 -9.76 -24.25 -13.08
N THR A 131 -9.61 -23.06 -12.53
CA THR A 131 -8.99 -22.92 -11.21
C THR A 131 -9.88 -23.39 -10.09
N GLN A 132 -11.17 -23.43 -10.30
CA GLN A 132 -12.14 -23.93 -9.34
C GLN A 132 -12.26 -25.46 -9.34
N GLN A 133 -11.75 -26.07 -10.39
CA GLN A 133 -11.74 -27.50 -10.52
C GLN A 133 -10.51 -28.11 -9.86
#